data_ada7f8fe6284d6156a99245d6d911a6d
#
_entry.id   ada7f8fe6284d6156a99245d6d911a6d
#
_cell.length_a   1.000
_cell.length_b   1.000
_cell.length_c   1.000
_cell.angle_alpha   90.00
_cell.angle_beta   90.00
_cell.angle_gamma   90.00
#
_symmetry.space_group_name_H-M   'P 1'
#
loop_
_entity.id
_entity.type
_entity.pdbx_description
1 polymer ?
#
loop_
_entity_poly.entity_id
_entity_poly.type
_entity_poly.pdbx_seq_one_letter_code
_entity_poly.pdbx_strand_id
1 'polypeptide(L)'
;MKRIKIIDLLQRTDFGTEVTVMGWVRTKRGSKAVNFIALNDGSTIKNVQIVADVEKFDPEMMKLITTGACLSVTGTMVESIGSGQAVEIQATDIKVYGECAADYPMQKKGQTFEYMRQHAHMRLRTNTFGAVMRIRHNMAMAIHTYFHQHGYFYFHTPIITASDCEGAGQM
;
A
#
# COMPACT_ATOMS: atom_id res chain seq x y z
N MET A 1 -16.76 -13.04 -3.37
CA MET A 1 -15.46 -13.75 -3.50
C MET A 1 -14.53 -13.31 -2.37
N LYS A 2 -13.61 -14.18 -1.90
CA LYS A 2 -12.63 -13.79 -0.87
C LYS A 2 -11.53 -12.94 -1.52
N ARG A 3 -11.20 -11.78 -0.92
CA ARG A 3 -10.12 -10.90 -1.41
C ARG A 3 -8.76 -11.59 -1.37
N ILE A 4 -7.95 -11.41 -2.41
CA ILE A 4 -6.54 -11.78 -2.43
C ILE A 4 -5.66 -10.55 -2.11
N LYS A 5 -4.54 -10.74 -1.39
CA LYS A 5 -3.56 -9.66 -1.17
C LYS A 5 -2.76 -9.40 -2.45
N ILE A 6 -2.40 -8.14 -2.68
CA ILE A 6 -1.63 -7.76 -3.87
C ILE A 6 -0.26 -8.46 -3.92
N ILE A 7 0.40 -8.64 -2.77
CA ILE A 7 1.68 -9.37 -2.72
C ILE A 7 1.55 -10.81 -3.22
N ASP A 8 0.46 -11.50 -2.87
CA ASP A 8 0.20 -12.88 -3.28
C ASP A 8 -0.21 -12.93 -4.76
N LEU A 9 -1.05 -11.97 -5.20
CA LEU A 9 -1.49 -11.86 -6.60
C LEU A 9 -0.31 -11.70 -7.55
N LEU A 10 0.65 -10.83 -7.21
CA LEU A 10 1.80 -10.54 -8.07
C LEU A 10 2.77 -11.72 -8.27
N GLN A 11 2.58 -12.82 -7.52
CA GLN A 11 3.34 -14.06 -7.67
C GLN A 11 2.60 -15.14 -8.46
N ARG A 12 1.34 -14.89 -8.82
CA ARG A 12 0.50 -15.86 -9.55
C ARG A 12 0.81 -15.86 -11.03
N THR A 13 0.61 -17.03 -11.65
CA THR A 13 0.82 -17.28 -13.09
C THR A 13 -0.39 -17.97 -13.72
N ASP A 14 -1.45 -18.23 -12.96
CA ASP A 14 -2.69 -18.85 -13.41
C ASP A 14 -3.63 -17.80 -14.05
N PHE A 15 -3.17 -17.23 -15.16
CA PHE A 15 -3.91 -16.22 -15.91
C PHE A 15 -5.25 -16.75 -16.38
N GLY A 16 -6.21 -15.84 -16.60
CA GLY A 16 -7.59 -16.15 -16.93
C GLY A 16 -8.50 -16.39 -15.73
N THR A 17 -7.95 -16.43 -14.50
CA THR A 17 -8.74 -16.59 -13.29
C THR A 17 -9.39 -15.29 -12.84
N GLU A 18 -10.61 -15.39 -12.31
CA GLU A 18 -11.28 -14.25 -11.70
C GLU A 18 -10.74 -14.02 -10.28
N VAL A 19 -10.39 -12.78 -9.97
CA VAL A 19 -9.83 -12.38 -8.68
C VAL A 19 -10.50 -11.12 -8.15
N THR A 20 -10.53 -10.98 -6.82
CA THR A 20 -10.97 -9.74 -6.15
C THR A 20 -9.82 -9.18 -5.33
N VAL A 21 -9.50 -7.91 -5.57
CA VAL A 21 -8.52 -7.14 -4.80
C VAL A 21 -9.19 -5.92 -4.17
N MET A 22 -8.66 -5.49 -3.03
CA MET A 22 -9.12 -4.27 -2.34
C MET A 22 -7.92 -3.43 -1.97
N GLY A 23 -8.02 -2.11 -2.08
CA GLY A 23 -6.92 -1.23 -1.74
C GLY A 23 -7.21 0.23 -2.04
N TRP A 24 -6.16 1.01 -2.01
CA TRP A 24 -6.21 2.45 -2.26
C TRP A 24 -5.57 2.78 -3.61
N VAL A 25 -6.19 3.71 -4.32
CA VAL A 25 -5.68 4.23 -5.59
C VAL A 25 -4.40 5.02 -5.35
N ARG A 26 -3.33 4.61 -6.01
CA ARG A 26 -2.06 5.35 -6.02
C ARG A 26 -2.00 6.35 -7.15
N THR A 27 -2.43 5.92 -8.33
CA THR A 27 -2.54 6.78 -9.51
C THR A 27 -3.67 6.27 -10.39
N LYS A 28 -4.30 7.19 -11.11
CA LYS A 28 -5.19 6.91 -12.23
C LYS A 28 -4.70 7.66 -13.44
N ARG A 29 -4.62 7.00 -14.56
CA ARG A 29 -4.26 7.56 -15.87
C ARG A 29 -5.07 6.87 -16.94
N GLY A 30 -5.30 7.52 -18.04
CA GLY A 30 -6.00 6.91 -19.15
C GLY A 30 -6.61 7.92 -20.10
N SER A 31 -7.40 7.39 -21.03
CA SER A 31 -8.16 8.10 -22.04
C SER A 31 -9.65 8.04 -21.73
N LYS A 32 -10.47 8.54 -22.69
CA LYS A 32 -11.93 8.39 -22.62
C LYS A 32 -12.38 6.92 -22.74
N ALA A 33 -11.58 6.05 -23.34
CA ALA A 33 -11.95 4.65 -23.57
C ALA A 33 -11.46 3.72 -22.44
N VAL A 34 -10.22 3.89 -21.98
CA VAL A 34 -9.59 2.97 -21.00
C VAL A 34 -8.90 3.75 -19.91
N ASN A 35 -9.10 3.35 -18.66
CA ASN A 35 -8.39 3.85 -17.49
C ASN A 35 -7.48 2.78 -16.90
N PHE A 36 -6.26 3.19 -16.56
CA PHE A 36 -5.27 2.41 -15.83
C PHE A 36 -5.19 2.92 -14.40
N ILE A 37 -5.57 2.08 -13.44
CA ILE A 37 -5.62 2.42 -12.02
C ILE A 37 -4.56 1.60 -11.29
N ALA A 38 -3.57 2.25 -10.69
CA ALA A 38 -2.61 1.59 -9.83
C ALA A 38 -3.19 1.45 -8.43
N LEU A 39 -3.44 0.21 -7.98
CA LEU A 39 -4.03 -0.10 -6.68
C LEU A 39 -2.99 -0.70 -5.75
N ASN A 40 -3.01 -0.31 -4.47
CA ASN A 40 -2.12 -0.80 -3.42
C ASN A 40 -2.90 -1.10 -2.14
N ASP A 41 -2.65 -2.26 -1.52
CA ASP A 41 -3.29 -2.69 -0.28
C ASP A 41 -2.36 -2.65 0.94
N GLY A 42 -1.14 -2.13 0.77
CA GLY A 42 -0.12 -2.07 1.82
C GLY A 42 0.67 -3.37 2.04
N SER A 43 0.29 -4.49 1.44
CA SER A 43 1.02 -5.76 1.59
C SER A 43 2.41 -5.73 0.93
N THR A 44 2.59 -4.89 -0.08
CA THR A 44 3.85 -4.65 -0.78
C THR A 44 4.00 -3.19 -1.17
N ILE A 45 5.21 -2.75 -1.51
CA ILE A 45 5.44 -1.42 -2.11
C ILE A 45 5.04 -1.36 -3.59
N LYS A 46 4.90 -2.53 -4.24
CA LYS A 46 4.44 -2.62 -5.63
C LYS A 46 2.92 -2.43 -5.70
N ASN A 47 2.45 -1.95 -6.83
CA ASN A 47 1.01 -1.84 -7.11
C ASN A 47 0.59 -2.94 -8.07
N VAL A 48 -0.69 -3.27 -8.09
CA VAL A 48 -1.30 -3.98 -9.21
C VAL A 48 -1.95 -2.95 -10.15
N GLN A 49 -1.83 -3.14 -11.45
CA GLN A 49 -2.54 -2.34 -12.44
C GLN A 49 -3.91 -2.93 -12.71
N ILE A 50 -4.92 -2.09 -12.58
CA ILE A 50 -6.30 -2.38 -12.97
C ILE A 50 -6.53 -1.71 -14.32
N VAL A 51 -7.03 -2.47 -15.27
CA VAL A 51 -7.45 -1.97 -16.59
C VAL A 51 -8.98 -1.91 -16.59
N ALA A 52 -9.51 -0.71 -16.66
CA ALA A 52 -10.96 -0.46 -16.66
C ALA A 52 -11.38 0.15 -17.99
N ASP A 53 -12.20 -0.58 -18.72
CA ASP A 53 -12.89 -0.10 -19.91
C ASP A 53 -14.01 0.85 -19.47
N VAL A 54 -13.89 2.13 -19.82
CA VAL A 54 -14.76 3.20 -19.29
C VAL A 54 -16.22 2.99 -19.71
N GLU A 55 -16.46 2.41 -20.88
CA GLU A 55 -17.81 2.17 -21.40
C GLU A 55 -18.60 1.13 -20.57
N LYS A 56 -17.89 0.30 -19.80
CA LYS A 56 -18.51 -0.74 -18.97
C LYS A 56 -18.93 -0.27 -17.58
N PHE A 57 -18.55 0.95 -17.20
CA PHE A 57 -18.76 1.47 -15.85
C PHE A 57 -19.53 2.78 -15.86
N ASP A 58 -20.26 3.03 -14.79
CA ASP A 58 -20.96 4.29 -14.57
C ASP A 58 -19.97 5.47 -14.58
N PRO A 59 -20.15 6.49 -15.44
CA PRO A 59 -19.28 7.66 -15.50
C PRO A 59 -19.17 8.43 -14.17
N GLU A 60 -20.24 8.50 -13.39
CA GLU A 60 -20.22 9.18 -12.10
C GLU A 60 -19.36 8.42 -11.10
N MET A 61 -19.51 7.10 -11.01
CA MET A 61 -18.65 6.25 -10.19
C MET A 61 -17.18 6.38 -10.61
N MET A 62 -16.89 6.43 -11.91
CA MET A 62 -15.52 6.59 -12.41
C MET A 62 -14.88 7.93 -12.04
N LYS A 63 -15.66 9.00 -11.82
CA LYS A 63 -15.15 10.29 -11.31
C LYS A 63 -14.67 10.21 -9.87
N LEU A 64 -15.28 9.35 -9.04
CA LEU A 64 -14.90 9.15 -7.64
C LEU A 64 -13.57 8.42 -7.48
N ILE A 65 -13.09 7.75 -8.51
CA ILE A 65 -11.80 7.03 -8.50
C ILE A 65 -10.67 8.03 -8.67
N THR A 66 -10.28 8.64 -7.56
CA THR A 66 -9.17 9.61 -7.47
C THR A 66 -8.01 9.02 -6.64
N THR A 67 -6.84 9.68 -6.66
CA THR A 67 -5.71 9.28 -5.81
C THR A 67 -6.11 9.27 -4.34
N GLY A 68 -5.95 8.13 -3.67
CA GLY A 68 -6.33 7.94 -2.27
C GLY A 68 -7.72 7.29 -2.08
N ALA A 69 -8.57 7.23 -3.10
CA ALA A 69 -9.86 6.54 -3.01
C ALA A 69 -9.67 5.05 -2.69
N CYS A 70 -10.61 4.49 -1.93
CA CYS A 70 -10.61 3.08 -1.52
C CYS A 70 -11.56 2.28 -2.41
N LEU A 71 -11.04 1.23 -3.04
CA LEU A 71 -11.75 0.41 -4.00
C LEU A 71 -11.73 -1.07 -3.65
N SER A 72 -12.79 -1.77 -4.07
CA SER A 72 -12.76 -3.20 -4.39
C SER A 72 -12.87 -3.36 -5.90
N VAL A 73 -12.05 -4.21 -6.46
CA VAL A 73 -12.05 -4.51 -7.89
C VAL A 73 -12.11 -6.02 -8.07
N THR A 74 -13.10 -6.49 -8.82
CA THR A 74 -13.18 -7.87 -9.31
C THR A 74 -12.91 -7.86 -10.80
N GLY A 75 -12.19 -8.86 -11.29
CA GLY A 75 -11.87 -8.97 -12.70
C GLY A 75 -10.98 -10.15 -13.03
N THR A 76 -10.67 -10.29 -14.29
CA THR A 76 -9.83 -11.38 -14.82
C THR A 76 -8.35 -10.98 -14.69
N MET A 77 -7.57 -11.84 -14.05
CA MET A 77 -6.11 -11.70 -13.98
C MET A 77 -5.50 -12.07 -15.32
N VAL A 78 -4.69 -11.18 -15.90
CA VAL A 78 -4.01 -11.38 -17.17
C VAL A 78 -2.53 -11.07 -17.06
N GLU A 79 -1.75 -11.63 -17.98
CA GLU A 79 -0.34 -11.23 -18.14
C GLU A 79 -0.28 -9.78 -18.62
N SER A 80 0.61 -8.99 -18.00
CA SER A 80 0.77 -7.60 -18.39
C SER A 80 1.59 -7.47 -19.66
N ILE A 81 1.09 -6.69 -20.62
CA ILE A 81 1.83 -6.31 -21.84
C ILE A 81 2.82 -5.18 -21.53
N GLY A 82 2.63 -4.47 -20.43
CA GLY A 82 3.43 -3.32 -20.03
C GLY A 82 4.75 -3.70 -19.37
N SER A 83 5.81 -2.93 -19.60
CA SER A 83 7.08 -3.11 -18.91
C SER A 83 6.96 -2.76 -17.42
N GLY A 84 7.61 -3.57 -16.55
CA GLY A 84 7.74 -3.30 -15.13
C GLY A 84 6.69 -3.95 -14.22
N GLN A 85 5.75 -4.71 -14.76
CA GLN A 85 4.78 -5.52 -14.02
C GLN A 85 4.49 -6.81 -14.77
N ALA A 86 4.25 -7.90 -14.03
CA ALA A 86 3.95 -9.20 -14.63
C ALA A 86 2.45 -9.45 -14.79
N VAL A 87 1.63 -8.81 -13.97
CA VAL A 87 0.20 -9.11 -13.82
C VAL A 87 -0.63 -7.83 -13.90
N GLU A 88 -1.75 -7.91 -14.59
CA GLU A 88 -2.81 -6.89 -14.61
C GLU A 88 -4.17 -7.52 -14.29
N ILE A 89 -5.14 -6.72 -13.89
CA ILE A 89 -6.53 -7.13 -13.72
C ILE A 89 -7.40 -6.37 -14.71
N GLN A 90 -8.05 -7.09 -15.62
CA GLN A 90 -9.11 -6.54 -16.44
C GLN A 90 -10.40 -6.50 -15.61
N ALA A 91 -10.80 -5.30 -15.20
CA ALA A 91 -11.90 -5.10 -14.29
C ALA A 91 -13.24 -5.49 -14.95
N THR A 92 -14.01 -6.30 -14.22
CA THR A 92 -15.42 -6.62 -14.55
C THR A 92 -16.39 -5.93 -13.58
N ASP A 93 -15.95 -5.65 -12.35
CA ASP A 93 -16.72 -4.90 -11.35
C ASP A 93 -15.79 -4.00 -10.53
N ILE A 94 -16.22 -2.79 -10.24
CA ILE A 94 -15.52 -1.83 -9.38
C ILE A 94 -16.51 -1.24 -8.39
N LYS A 95 -16.17 -1.33 -7.10
CA LYS A 95 -16.93 -0.72 -6.02
C LYS A 95 -16.07 0.29 -5.27
N VAL A 96 -16.53 1.53 -5.19
CA VAL A 96 -15.90 2.58 -4.36
C VAL A 96 -16.43 2.47 -2.94
N TYR A 97 -15.55 2.23 -1.98
CA TYR A 97 -15.88 2.20 -0.54
C TYR A 97 -15.65 3.52 0.14
N GLY A 98 -14.75 4.32 -0.39
CA GLY A 98 -14.45 5.64 0.14
C GLY A 98 -13.84 6.53 -0.92
N GLU A 99 -14.38 7.71 -1.02
CA GLU A 99 -13.84 8.79 -1.84
C GLU A 99 -12.63 9.42 -1.19
N CYS A 100 -11.87 10.19 -1.96
CA CYS A 100 -10.76 10.95 -1.45
C CYS A 100 -10.96 12.43 -1.77
N ALA A 101 -10.90 13.27 -0.74
CA ALA A 101 -11.04 14.71 -0.89
C ALA A 101 -9.92 15.32 -1.77
N ALA A 102 -10.21 16.43 -2.42
CA ALA A 102 -9.27 17.07 -3.34
C ALA A 102 -8.01 17.62 -2.65
N ASP A 103 -8.08 17.90 -1.36
CA ASP A 103 -7.00 18.39 -0.51
C ASP A 103 -6.12 17.27 0.07
N TYR A 104 -6.33 16.01 -0.34
CA TYR A 104 -5.52 14.88 0.11
C TYR A 104 -4.01 15.14 -0.13
N PRO A 105 -3.18 15.14 0.93
CA PRO A 105 -1.81 15.63 0.83
C PRO A 105 -0.86 14.71 0.06
N MET A 106 -1.18 13.40 -0.06
CA MET A 106 -0.34 12.41 -0.75
C MET A 106 -0.65 12.33 -2.24
N GLN A 107 -0.50 13.46 -2.93
CA GLN A 107 -0.73 13.54 -4.36
C GLN A 107 0.40 12.86 -5.17
N LYS A 108 0.15 12.64 -6.48
CA LYS A 108 1.06 11.97 -7.42
C LYS A 108 2.44 12.64 -7.55
N LYS A 109 2.54 13.93 -7.29
CA LYS A 109 3.81 14.68 -7.39
C LYS A 109 4.81 14.20 -6.33
N GLY A 110 6.09 14.14 -6.70
CA GLY A 110 7.18 13.90 -5.75
C GLY A 110 7.15 14.95 -4.63
N GLN A 111 7.29 14.50 -3.39
CA GLN A 111 7.19 15.35 -2.23
C GLN A 111 8.51 15.34 -1.46
N THR A 112 8.89 16.47 -0.88
CA THR A 112 10.11 16.59 -0.10
C THR A 112 10.00 15.83 1.23
N PHE A 113 11.14 15.44 1.80
CA PHE A 113 11.14 14.81 3.12
C PHE A 113 10.61 15.72 4.22
N GLU A 114 10.81 17.02 4.09
CA GLU A 114 10.28 18.01 5.01
C GLU A 114 8.75 18.02 4.99
N TYR A 115 8.13 18.09 3.82
CA TYR A 115 6.69 17.96 3.65
C TYR A 115 6.16 16.65 4.25
N MET A 116 6.89 15.53 4.05
CA MET A 116 6.53 14.24 4.60
C MET A 116 6.60 14.20 6.14
N ARG A 117 7.48 14.98 6.77
CA ARG A 117 7.53 15.09 8.23
C ARG A 117 6.33 15.84 8.80
N GLN A 118 5.85 16.86 8.09
CA GLN A 118 4.61 17.57 8.47
C GLN A 118 3.38 16.66 8.38
N HIS A 119 3.40 15.68 7.45
CA HIS A 119 2.33 14.69 7.27
C HIS A 119 2.76 13.29 7.74
N ALA A 120 3.34 13.22 8.93
CA ALA A 120 4.00 12.02 9.45
C ALA A 120 3.11 10.78 9.49
N HIS A 121 1.81 10.93 9.79
CA HIS A 121 0.82 9.85 9.84
C HIS A 121 0.49 9.26 8.46
N MET A 122 0.73 10.01 7.37
CA MET A 122 0.47 9.56 6.00
C MET A 122 1.73 9.14 5.23
N ARG A 123 2.93 9.54 5.69
CA ARG A 123 4.18 9.34 4.94
C ARG A 123 4.48 7.88 4.61
N LEU A 124 3.96 6.93 5.38
CA LEU A 124 4.11 5.49 5.13
C LEU A 124 3.45 5.03 3.82
N ARG A 125 2.54 5.81 3.27
CA ARG A 125 1.94 5.56 1.97
C ARG A 125 2.88 5.89 0.80
N THR A 126 4.00 6.56 1.05
CA THR A 126 5.06 6.77 0.05
C THR A 126 5.98 5.57 -0.05
N ASN A 127 6.58 5.35 -1.21
CA ASN A 127 7.47 4.22 -1.42
C ASN A 127 8.70 4.28 -0.51
N THR A 128 9.32 5.47 -0.37
CA THR A 128 10.52 5.66 0.45
C THR A 128 10.25 5.35 1.92
N PHE A 129 9.27 5.98 2.54
CA PHE A 129 8.97 5.73 3.95
C PHE A 129 8.36 4.34 4.19
N GLY A 130 7.59 3.84 3.22
CA GLY A 130 7.11 2.46 3.25
C GLY A 130 8.27 1.44 3.23
N ALA A 131 9.30 1.67 2.43
CA ALA A 131 10.50 0.82 2.40
C ALA A 131 11.30 0.93 3.70
N VAL A 132 11.56 2.16 4.20
CA VAL A 132 12.27 2.39 5.46
C VAL A 132 11.58 1.66 6.62
N MET A 133 10.27 1.74 6.73
CA MET A 133 9.56 1.10 7.83
C MET A 133 9.53 -0.42 7.73
N ARG A 134 9.53 -0.99 6.52
CA ARG A 134 9.72 -2.44 6.33
C ARG A 134 11.10 -2.90 6.76
N ILE A 135 12.14 -2.14 6.43
CA ILE A 135 13.51 -2.42 6.89
C ILE A 135 13.57 -2.34 8.42
N ARG A 136 13.04 -1.28 9.03
CA ARG A 136 12.98 -1.15 10.50
C ARG A 136 12.27 -2.32 11.16
N HIS A 137 11.13 -2.74 10.63
CA HIS A 137 10.39 -3.91 11.13
C HIS A 137 11.26 -5.16 11.09
N ASN A 138 11.85 -5.46 9.94
CA ASN A 138 12.69 -6.66 9.77
C ASN A 138 13.92 -6.63 10.69
N MET A 139 14.56 -5.48 10.84
CA MET A 139 15.70 -5.33 11.75
C MET A 139 15.31 -5.53 13.21
N ALA A 140 14.21 -4.96 13.67
CA ALA A 140 13.71 -5.18 15.01
C ALA A 140 13.39 -6.67 15.26
N MET A 141 12.69 -7.30 14.33
CA MET A 141 12.39 -8.74 14.41
C MET A 141 13.65 -9.61 14.39
N ALA A 142 14.64 -9.25 13.59
CA ALA A 142 15.92 -9.99 13.53
C ALA A 142 16.65 -9.95 14.89
N ILE A 143 16.69 -8.79 15.57
CA ILE A 143 17.29 -8.67 16.91
C ILE A 143 16.55 -9.54 17.92
N HIS A 144 15.21 -9.46 17.97
CA HIS A 144 14.43 -10.28 18.88
C HIS A 144 14.61 -11.77 18.60
N THR A 145 14.59 -12.17 17.33
CA THR A 145 14.78 -13.56 16.91
C THR A 145 16.15 -14.09 17.30
N TYR A 146 17.21 -13.29 17.09
CA TYR A 146 18.56 -13.65 17.47
C TYR A 146 18.67 -13.96 18.97
N PHE A 147 18.23 -13.06 19.83
CA PHE A 147 18.30 -13.26 21.28
C PHE A 147 17.41 -14.43 21.73
N HIS A 148 16.20 -14.57 21.18
CA HIS A 148 15.31 -15.69 21.48
C HIS A 148 15.96 -17.04 21.14
N GLN A 149 16.59 -17.16 19.96
CA GLN A 149 17.27 -18.39 19.52
C GLN A 149 18.49 -18.75 20.39
N HIS A 150 19.09 -17.78 21.08
CA HIS A 150 20.21 -17.99 22.00
C HIS A 150 19.77 -18.16 23.46
N GLY A 151 18.48 -18.35 23.72
CA GLY A 151 17.94 -18.67 25.05
C GLY A 151 17.71 -17.44 25.95
N TYR A 152 17.76 -16.24 25.42
CA TYR A 152 17.44 -15.03 26.17
C TYR A 152 15.95 -14.77 26.20
N PHE A 153 15.46 -14.24 27.32
CA PHE A 153 14.09 -13.80 27.50
C PHE A 153 13.96 -12.30 27.19
N TYR A 154 12.87 -11.94 26.50
CA TYR A 154 12.48 -10.54 26.34
C TYR A 154 11.65 -10.09 27.55
N PHE A 155 12.21 -9.16 28.34
CA PHE A 155 11.49 -8.50 29.42
C PHE A 155 11.13 -7.07 29.01
N HIS A 156 9.86 -6.74 29.10
CA HIS A 156 9.40 -5.37 28.89
C HIS A 156 9.70 -4.54 30.12
N THR A 157 10.92 -4.01 30.21
CA THR A 157 11.34 -3.14 31.33
C THR A 157 10.70 -1.75 31.20
N PRO A 158 10.39 -1.07 32.31
CA PRO A 158 9.90 0.30 32.28
C PRO A 158 10.90 1.24 31.59
N ILE A 159 10.42 2.09 30.70
CA ILE A 159 11.22 3.13 30.03
C ILE A 159 11.36 4.35 30.94
N ILE A 160 10.28 4.67 31.68
CA ILE A 160 10.26 5.78 32.64
C ILE A 160 10.64 5.22 34.00
N THR A 161 11.71 5.74 34.58
CA THR A 161 12.24 5.33 35.86
C THR A 161 12.70 6.57 36.67
N ALA A 162 12.59 6.50 37.97
CA ALA A 162 13.15 7.50 38.89
C ALA A 162 14.65 7.27 39.20
N SER A 163 15.24 6.21 38.64
CA SER A 163 16.67 5.92 38.80
C SER A 163 17.45 6.61 37.69
N ASP A 164 18.31 7.53 38.09
CA ASP A 164 19.33 8.12 37.22
C ASP A 164 20.49 7.12 37.06
N CYS A 165 20.73 6.69 35.81
CA CYS A 165 21.71 5.64 35.55
C CYS A 165 23.17 6.12 35.50
N GLU A 166 23.45 7.41 35.46
CA GLU A 166 24.83 7.93 35.33
C GLU A 166 25.12 9.12 36.24
N GLY A 167 24.23 9.49 37.15
CA GLY A 167 24.39 10.66 38.00
C GLY A 167 24.39 11.99 37.22
N ALA A 168 23.86 11.99 36.01
CA ALA A 168 23.94 13.11 35.07
C ALA A 168 22.83 14.14 35.24
N GLY A 169 21.87 13.95 36.12
CA GLY A 169 20.79 14.89 36.36
C GLY A 169 20.09 14.72 37.68
N GLN A 170 19.64 15.80 38.26
CA GLN A 170 18.61 15.78 39.28
C GLN A 170 17.26 15.77 38.60
N MET A 171 16.52 14.68 38.72
CA MET A 171 15.12 14.60 38.32
C MET A 171 14.20 14.94 39.49
#